data_e10e90d5c6fcc7c64407b4cc20cf7ca6
#
_entry.id   e10e90d5c6fcc7c64407b4cc20cf7ca6
#
_cell.length_a   1.000
_cell.length_b   1.000
_cell.length_c   1.000
_cell.angle_alpha   90.00
_cell.angle_beta   90.00
_cell.angle_gamma   90.00
#
_symmetry.space_group_name_H-M   'P 1'
#
loop_
_entity.id
_entity.type
_entity.pdbx_description
1 polymer ?
#
loop_
_entity_poly.entity_id
_entity_poly.type
_entity_poly.pdbx_seq_one_letter_code
_entity_poly.pdbx_strand_id
1 'polypeptide(L)'
;MSMTPHLAIASHILLPEIERLLSEGKDVRFTPSGVSMRPFIEGDKDSVILSPLNSEPRRGDIVLARIPQTKDENTYVLHRLIRIERDTKNENVYVLQGDGNLTGEERCKREWLSARVTAIERPNGRKKCLTRGYLWYALKPLRKYLLKIYRHL
;
A
#
# COMPACT_ATOMS: atom_id res chain seq x y z
N MET A 1 -4.12 1.77 25.80
CA MET A 1 -3.21 2.84 25.39
C MET A 1 -2.04 2.24 24.66
N SER A 2 -2.08 2.23 23.35
CA SER A 2 -0.92 1.77 22.60
C SER A 2 0.04 2.96 22.45
N MET A 3 1.05 2.99 23.28
CA MET A 3 2.24 3.78 22.98
C MET A 3 2.84 3.17 21.71
N THR A 4 2.70 3.86 20.60
CA THR A 4 3.47 3.54 19.41
C THR A 4 4.86 4.08 19.67
N PRO A 5 5.87 3.26 19.95
CA PRO A 5 7.22 3.78 20.00
C PRO A 5 7.55 4.23 18.58
N HIS A 6 7.86 5.51 18.41
CA HIS A 6 8.54 6.00 17.23
C HIS A 6 9.99 5.46 17.23
N LEU A 7 10.13 4.17 17.24
CA LEU A 7 11.37 3.51 16.95
C LEU A 7 11.39 3.36 15.43
N ALA A 8 12.35 4.00 14.79
CA ALA A 8 12.73 3.69 13.42
C ALA A 8 13.28 2.27 13.36
N ILE A 9 12.39 1.29 13.58
CA ILE A 9 12.72 -0.11 13.37
C ILE A 9 12.88 -0.27 11.87
N ALA A 10 14.05 -0.74 11.46
CA ALA A 10 14.32 -0.97 10.05
C ALA A 10 13.22 -1.85 9.44
N SER A 11 12.76 -1.46 8.26
CA SER A 11 11.62 -2.11 7.57
C SER A 11 11.81 -3.62 7.40
N HIS A 12 13.06 -4.09 7.26
CA HIS A 12 13.38 -5.51 7.13
C HIS A 12 13.09 -6.34 8.42
N ILE A 13 12.95 -5.68 9.58
CA ILE A 13 12.59 -6.33 10.85
C ILE A 13 11.08 -6.19 11.08
N LEU A 14 10.56 -4.99 10.86
CA LEU A 14 9.16 -4.67 11.16
C LEU A 14 8.17 -5.38 10.24
N LEU A 15 8.44 -5.38 8.94
CA LEU A 15 7.49 -5.90 7.95
C LEU A 15 7.32 -7.43 8.02
N PRO A 16 8.34 -8.25 8.25
CA PRO A 16 8.13 -9.67 8.54
C PRO A 16 7.28 -9.93 9.78
N GLU A 17 7.41 -9.11 10.83
CA GLU A 17 6.58 -9.23 12.03
C GLU A 17 5.13 -8.87 11.76
N ILE A 18 4.89 -7.86 10.92
CA ILE A 18 3.55 -7.51 10.45
C ILE A 18 2.94 -8.69 9.69
N GLU A 19 3.67 -9.31 8.77
CA GLU A 19 3.20 -10.49 8.03
C GLU A 19 2.86 -11.65 8.97
N ARG A 20 3.66 -11.86 10.01
CA ARG A 20 3.39 -12.90 11.02
C ARG A 20 2.05 -12.64 11.72
N LEU A 21 1.81 -11.42 12.18
CA LEU A 21 0.56 -11.06 12.85
C LEU A 21 -0.65 -11.19 11.91
N LEU A 22 -0.49 -10.79 10.66
CA LEU A 22 -1.53 -10.94 9.64
C LEU A 22 -1.83 -12.43 9.37
N SER A 23 -0.82 -13.30 9.35
CA SER A 23 -1.00 -14.74 9.18
C SER A 23 -1.78 -15.39 10.33
N GLU A 24 -1.75 -14.77 11.51
CA GLU A 24 -2.56 -15.17 12.68
C GLU A 24 -3.99 -14.60 12.62
N GLY A 25 -4.38 -13.92 11.55
CA GLY A 25 -5.70 -13.33 11.38
C GLY A 25 -5.90 -11.98 12.08
N LYS A 26 -4.82 -11.34 12.53
CA LYS A 26 -4.88 -10.08 13.26
C LYS A 26 -4.78 -8.89 12.31
N ASP A 27 -5.55 -7.85 12.62
CA ASP A 27 -5.36 -6.53 12.01
C ASP A 27 -4.12 -5.85 12.64
N VAL A 28 -3.39 -5.10 11.82
CA VAL A 28 -2.17 -4.42 12.25
C VAL A 28 -2.27 -2.94 11.91
N ARG A 29 -2.04 -2.09 12.90
CA ARG A 29 -1.87 -0.64 12.70
C ARG A 29 -0.41 -0.33 12.40
N PHE A 30 -0.17 0.39 11.31
CA PHE A 30 1.17 0.66 10.82
C PHE A 30 1.26 2.07 10.24
N THR A 31 2.36 2.77 10.50
CA THR A 31 2.64 4.08 9.90
C THR A 31 3.71 3.90 8.83
N PRO A 32 3.33 3.91 7.54
CA PRO A 32 4.29 3.75 6.46
C PRO A 32 5.16 4.99 6.29
N SER A 33 6.34 4.80 5.71
CA SER A 33 7.25 5.89 5.33
C SER A 33 7.13 6.20 3.85
N GLY A 34 7.63 7.38 3.46
CA GLY A 34 7.77 7.77 2.08
C GLY A 34 6.56 8.48 1.48
N VAL A 35 6.62 8.72 0.18
CA VAL A 35 5.70 9.62 -0.52
C VAL A 35 4.94 8.92 -1.67
N SER A 36 5.16 7.62 -1.86
CA SER A 36 4.63 6.90 -3.02
C SER A 36 3.10 6.79 -3.04
N MET A 37 2.43 6.99 -1.89
CA MET A 37 0.98 6.93 -1.79
C MET A 37 0.30 8.29 -1.63
N ARG A 38 1.03 9.39 -1.82
CA ARG A 38 0.43 10.73 -1.88
C ARG A 38 -0.57 10.83 -3.04
N PRO A 39 -1.66 11.55 -2.87
CA PRO A 39 -2.12 12.32 -1.70
C PRO A 39 -2.95 11.51 -0.69
N PHE A 40 -3.15 10.22 -0.90
CA PHE A 40 -4.05 9.40 -0.06
C PHE A 40 -3.42 9.02 1.27
N ILE A 41 -2.15 8.65 1.28
CA ILE A 41 -1.41 8.35 2.49
C ILE A 41 -0.18 9.25 2.54
N GLU A 42 -0.09 10.03 3.60
CA GLU A 42 1.12 10.81 3.89
C GLU A 42 2.04 9.98 4.77
N GLY A 43 3.16 9.57 4.23
CA GLY A 43 4.16 8.80 4.95
C GLY A 43 4.66 9.52 6.20
N ASP A 44 5.03 8.76 7.22
CA ASP A 44 5.49 9.24 8.53
C ASP A 44 4.45 10.03 9.34
N LYS A 45 3.25 10.23 8.81
CA LYS A 45 2.16 10.98 9.46
C LYS A 45 0.88 10.16 9.58
N ASP A 46 0.41 9.61 8.48
CA ASP A 46 -0.82 8.81 8.46
C ASP A 46 -0.53 7.38 8.90
N SER A 47 -1.44 6.78 9.63
CA SER A 47 -1.42 5.36 9.94
C SER A 47 -2.43 4.62 9.08
N VAL A 48 -2.13 3.38 8.76
CA VAL A 48 -3.04 2.47 8.06
C VAL A 48 -3.39 1.29 8.95
N ILE A 49 -4.61 0.78 8.78
CA ILE A 49 -5.00 -0.52 9.32
C ILE A 49 -4.88 -1.54 8.20
N LEU A 50 -4.02 -2.52 8.41
CA LEU A 50 -3.82 -3.65 7.52
C LEU A 50 -4.64 -4.82 8.02
N SER A 51 -5.48 -5.38 7.16
CA SER A 51 -6.22 -6.60 7.45
C SER A 51 -5.77 -7.73 6.53
N PRO A 52 -5.78 -8.99 7.00
CA PRO A 52 -5.41 -10.14 6.16
C PRO A 52 -6.25 -10.21 4.89
N LEU A 53 -5.65 -10.68 3.80
CA LEU A 53 -6.35 -10.92 2.54
C LEU A 53 -7.13 -12.24 2.58
N ASN A 54 -8.30 -12.22 3.21
CA ASN A 54 -9.21 -13.37 3.30
C ASN A 54 -10.09 -13.55 2.06
N SER A 55 -10.07 -12.57 1.15
CA SER A 55 -10.79 -12.59 -0.11
C SER A 55 -9.90 -12.08 -1.23
N GLU A 56 -10.33 -12.32 -2.46
CA GLU A 56 -9.61 -11.84 -3.64
C GLU A 56 -9.53 -10.31 -3.63
N PRO A 57 -8.33 -9.72 -3.81
CA PRO A 57 -8.19 -8.27 -3.88
C PRO A 57 -8.88 -7.74 -5.14
N ARG A 58 -9.41 -6.54 -5.05
CA ARG A 58 -10.13 -5.86 -6.12
C ARG A 58 -9.37 -4.63 -6.60
N ARG A 59 -9.58 -4.27 -7.84
CA ARG A 59 -9.10 -2.99 -8.37
C ARG A 59 -9.52 -1.84 -7.45
N GLY A 60 -8.56 -1.01 -7.07
CA GLY A 60 -8.74 0.09 -6.15
C GLY A 60 -8.29 -0.20 -4.72
N ASP A 61 -8.11 -1.47 -4.34
CA ASP A 61 -7.57 -1.82 -3.03
C ASP A 61 -6.13 -1.34 -2.90
N ILE A 62 -5.77 -0.85 -1.72
CA ILE A 62 -4.38 -0.61 -1.34
C ILE A 62 -3.89 -1.87 -0.64
N VAL A 63 -2.84 -2.47 -1.14
CA VAL A 63 -2.34 -3.76 -0.67
C VAL A 63 -0.88 -3.68 -0.24
N LEU A 64 -0.53 -4.49 0.75
CA LEU A 64 0.84 -4.74 1.13
C LEU A 64 1.35 -5.94 0.32
N ALA A 65 2.43 -5.74 -0.42
CA ALA A 65 3.07 -6.77 -1.21
C ALA A 65 4.53 -6.94 -0.81
N ARG A 66 4.97 -8.19 -0.78
CA ARG A 66 6.37 -8.57 -0.60
C ARG A 66 6.91 -9.03 -1.95
N ILE A 67 7.73 -8.21 -2.58
CA ILE A 67 8.29 -8.48 -3.89
C ILE A 67 9.67 -9.11 -3.73
N PRO A 68 9.88 -10.36 -4.16
CA PRO A 68 11.18 -11.00 -4.10
C PRO A 68 12.21 -10.23 -4.94
N GLN A 69 13.38 -9.99 -4.39
CA GLN A 69 14.53 -9.43 -5.08
C GLN A 69 15.58 -10.52 -5.31
N THR A 70 16.47 -10.30 -6.29
CA THR A 70 17.45 -11.30 -6.73
C THR A 70 18.60 -11.57 -5.75
N LYS A 71 18.67 -10.92 -4.60
CA LYS A 71 19.75 -11.09 -3.60
C LYS A 71 19.18 -11.09 -2.18
N ASP A 72 18.55 -12.18 -1.77
CA ASP A 72 18.14 -12.47 -0.40
C ASP A 72 17.32 -11.38 0.35
N GLU A 73 17.01 -10.28 -0.30
CA GLU A 73 16.21 -9.19 0.27
C GLU A 73 14.86 -9.11 -0.41
N ASN A 74 13.81 -9.05 0.40
CA ASN A 74 12.47 -8.75 -0.07
C ASN A 74 12.22 -7.25 -0.02
N THR A 75 11.62 -6.71 -1.05
CA THR A 75 11.12 -5.34 -1.05
C THR A 75 9.63 -5.34 -0.73
N TYR A 76 9.25 -4.58 0.28
CA TYR A 76 7.85 -4.38 0.63
C TYR A 76 7.33 -3.08 0.01
N VAL A 77 6.16 -3.16 -0.59
CA VAL A 77 5.45 -2.00 -1.11
C VAL A 77 4.02 -1.96 -0.59
N LEU A 78 3.53 -0.78 -0.30
CA LEU A 78 2.15 -0.51 0.03
C LEU A 78 1.58 0.36 -1.09
N HIS A 79 0.99 -0.28 -2.10
CA HIS A 79 0.54 0.39 -3.32
C HIS A 79 -0.89 -0.01 -3.69
N ARG A 80 -1.46 0.73 -4.62
CA ARG A 80 -2.82 0.49 -5.10
C ARG A 80 -2.86 -0.53 -6.21
N LEU A 81 -3.78 -1.49 -6.12
CA LEU A 81 -4.08 -2.42 -7.20
C LEU A 81 -4.83 -1.67 -8.31
N ILE A 82 -4.17 -1.47 -9.44
CA ILE A 82 -4.74 -0.70 -10.55
C ILE A 82 -5.39 -1.55 -11.63
N ARG A 83 -4.93 -2.79 -11.80
CA ARG A 83 -5.54 -3.76 -12.72
C ARG A 83 -5.09 -5.18 -12.41
N ILE A 84 -5.87 -6.14 -12.87
CA ILE A 84 -5.53 -7.56 -12.84
C ILE A 84 -5.42 -8.01 -14.29
N GLU A 85 -4.29 -8.59 -14.64
CA GLU A 85 -3.99 -9.12 -15.97
C GLU A 85 -3.91 -10.66 -15.92
N ARG A 86 -3.85 -11.29 -17.08
CA ARG A 86 -3.57 -12.72 -17.21
C ARG A 86 -2.18 -12.89 -17.83
N ASP A 87 -1.41 -13.82 -17.30
CA ASP A 87 -0.14 -14.20 -17.88
C ASP A 87 -0.30 -15.28 -18.97
N THR A 88 0.81 -15.74 -19.53
CA THR A 88 0.83 -16.78 -20.56
C THR A 88 0.28 -18.15 -20.09
N LYS A 89 0.25 -18.37 -18.77
CA LYS A 89 -0.32 -19.57 -18.12
C LYS A 89 -1.76 -19.38 -17.68
N ASN A 90 -2.38 -18.25 -18.06
CA ASN A 90 -3.72 -17.86 -17.65
C ASN A 90 -3.85 -17.64 -16.13
N GLU A 91 -2.76 -17.31 -15.43
CA GLU A 91 -2.76 -16.96 -14.01
C GLU A 91 -2.92 -15.45 -13.83
N ASN A 92 -3.54 -15.05 -12.71
CA ASN A 92 -3.73 -13.64 -12.39
C ASN A 92 -2.39 -12.98 -12.04
N VAL A 93 -2.14 -11.84 -12.66
CA VAL A 93 -1.05 -10.92 -12.33
C VAL A 93 -1.65 -9.61 -11.81
N TYR A 94 -1.27 -9.25 -10.61
CA TYR A 94 -1.76 -8.07 -9.91
C TYR A 94 -0.80 -6.91 -10.16
N VAL A 95 -1.28 -5.88 -10.81
CA VAL A 95 -0.46 -4.72 -11.15
C VAL A 95 -0.72 -3.61 -10.15
N LEU A 96 0.33 -3.25 -9.42
CA LEU A 96 0.29 -2.23 -8.38
C LEU A 96 1.00 -0.96 -8.84
N GLN A 97 0.53 0.17 -8.35
CA GLN A 97 1.19 1.46 -8.53
C GLN A 97 0.95 2.34 -7.31
N GLY A 98 1.97 3.04 -6.86
CA GLY A 98 1.81 4.09 -5.85
C GLY A 98 1.00 5.26 -6.39
N ASP A 99 0.08 5.79 -5.61
CA ASP A 99 -0.79 6.90 -6.02
C ASP A 99 0.02 8.18 -6.35
N GLY A 100 1.16 8.35 -5.70
CA GLY A 100 2.10 9.44 -5.96
C GLY A 100 3.11 9.16 -7.08
N ASN A 101 3.11 7.97 -7.64
CA ASN A 101 4.02 7.59 -8.72
C ASN A 101 3.36 7.84 -10.08
N LEU A 102 4.03 8.61 -10.93
CA LEU A 102 3.55 8.89 -12.29
C LEU A 102 3.89 7.75 -13.25
N THR A 103 4.97 7.04 -12.97
CA THR A 103 5.49 5.91 -13.73
C THR A 103 5.93 4.81 -12.76
N GLY A 104 6.15 3.62 -13.29
CA GLY A 104 6.57 2.48 -12.48
C GLY A 104 5.38 1.70 -11.93
N GLU A 105 5.37 0.43 -12.22
CA GLU A 105 4.34 -0.52 -11.79
C GLU A 105 5.03 -1.77 -11.26
N GLU A 106 4.47 -2.37 -10.23
CA GLU A 106 4.89 -3.68 -9.74
C GLU A 106 3.91 -4.74 -10.25
N ARG A 107 4.43 -5.79 -10.84
CA ARG A 107 3.66 -6.94 -11.31
C ARG A 107 3.83 -8.07 -10.30
N CYS A 108 2.76 -8.40 -9.61
CA CYS A 108 2.79 -9.29 -8.45
C CYS A 108 1.98 -10.55 -8.67
N LYS A 109 2.46 -11.66 -8.10
CA LYS A 109 1.66 -12.87 -7.92
C LYS A 109 0.76 -12.74 -6.71
N ARG A 110 -0.33 -13.52 -6.67
CA ARG A 110 -1.26 -13.53 -5.53
C ARG A 110 -0.56 -13.82 -4.20
N GLU A 111 0.37 -14.74 -4.18
CA GLU A 111 1.13 -15.17 -3.01
C GLU A 111 2.04 -14.09 -2.42
N TRP A 112 2.33 -13.03 -3.19
CA TRP A 112 3.14 -11.90 -2.73
C TRP A 112 2.30 -10.84 -1.99
N LEU A 113 0.97 -10.92 -2.09
CA LEU A 113 0.05 -9.99 -1.46
C LEU A 113 -0.33 -10.49 -0.08
N SER A 114 0.01 -9.72 0.97
CA SER A 114 -0.17 -10.11 2.37
C SER A 114 -1.43 -9.55 3.00
N ALA A 115 -1.77 -8.31 2.68
CA ALA A 115 -2.82 -7.58 3.36
C ALA A 115 -3.45 -6.51 2.47
N ARG A 116 -4.61 -6.02 2.90
CA ARG A 116 -5.22 -4.80 2.35
C ARG A 116 -5.39 -3.75 3.43
N VAL A 117 -5.35 -2.50 3.02
CA VAL A 117 -5.68 -1.37 3.89
C VAL A 117 -7.19 -1.27 4.01
N THR A 118 -7.69 -1.32 5.23
CA THR A 118 -9.13 -1.17 5.54
C THR A 118 -9.47 0.20 6.11
N ALA A 119 -8.49 0.92 6.64
CA ALA A 119 -8.68 2.28 7.12
C ALA A 119 -7.37 3.08 7.01
N ILE A 120 -7.51 4.38 6.81
CA ILE A 120 -6.41 5.34 6.89
C ILE A 120 -6.77 6.35 7.98
N GLU A 121 -5.87 6.52 8.93
CA GLU A 121 -6.06 7.42 10.06
C GLU A 121 -5.04 8.55 10.01
N ARG A 122 -5.52 9.78 10.10
CA ARG A 122 -4.69 10.96 10.20
C ARG A 122 -4.21 11.17 11.65
N PRO A 123 -3.12 11.94 11.89
CA PRO A 123 -2.64 12.24 13.24
C PRO A 123 -3.69 12.87 14.16
N ASN A 124 -4.67 13.59 13.58
CA ASN A 124 -5.79 14.20 14.32
C ASN A 124 -6.97 13.24 14.58
N GLY A 125 -6.81 11.95 14.30
CA GLY A 125 -7.84 10.93 14.46
C GLY A 125 -8.88 10.86 13.34
N ARG A 126 -8.83 11.72 12.33
CA ARG A 126 -9.76 11.67 11.20
C ARG A 126 -9.45 10.49 10.30
N LYS A 127 -10.49 9.74 9.94
CA LYS A 127 -10.39 8.66 8.97
C LYS A 127 -10.56 9.18 7.55
N LYS A 128 -9.76 8.66 6.65
CA LYS A 128 -9.82 8.99 5.22
C LYS A 128 -10.66 7.97 4.47
N CYS A 129 -11.46 8.44 3.52
CA CYS A 129 -12.23 7.55 2.66
C CYS A 129 -11.31 6.81 1.67
N LEU A 130 -11.40 5.48 1.65
CA LEU A 130 -10.61 4.62 0.78
C LEU A 130 -11.21 4.49 -0.63
N THR A 131 -12.50 4.76 -0.80
CA THR A 131 -13.27 4.40 -1.99
C THR A 131 -13.02 5.30 -3.20
N ARG A 132 -12.35 6.43 -3.04
CA ARG A 132 -12.14 7.40 -4.13
C ARG A 132 -10.87 7.17 -4.95
N GLY A 133 -10.14 6.10 -4.69
CA GLY A 133 -8.87 5.84 -5.36
C GLY A 133 -8.99 5.65 -6.87
N TYR A 134 -10.07 5.05 -7.36
CA TYR A 134 -10.25 4.86 -8.78
C TYR A 134 -10.48 6.19 -9.54
N LEU A 135 -11.09 7.20 -8.91
CA LEU A 135 -11.22 8.54 -9.50
C LEU A 135 -9.86 9.19 -9.72
N TRP A 136 -8.91 8.92 -8.85
CA TRP A 136 -7.53 9.37 -9.00
C TRP A 136 -6.90 8.84 -10.29
N TYR A 137 -7.22 7.60 -10.67
CA TYR A 137 -6.74 7.01 -11.92
C TYR A 137 -7.47 7.56 -13.14
N ALA A 138 -8.74 7.93 -13.02
CA ALA A 138 -9.46 8.65 -14.08
C ALA A 138 -8.82 10.01 -14.39
N LEU A 139 -8.17 10.62 -13.39
CA LEU A 139 -7.44 11.89 -13.54
C LEU A 139 -5.99 11.70 -13.99
N LYS A 140 -5.62 10.53 -14.50
CA LYS A 140 -4.25 10.17 -14.87
C LYS A 140 -3.49 11.26 -15.65
N PRO A 141 -4.06 11.91 -16.69
CA PRO A 141 -3.36 12.98 -17.42
C PRO A 141 -3.11 14.25 -16.59
N LEU A 142 -3.88 14.47 -15.53
CA LEU A 142 -3.78 15.65 -14.68
C LEU A 142 -2.98 15.40 -13.40
N ARG A 143 -2.66 14.13 -13.07
CA ARG A 143 -2.02 13.77 -11.79
C ARG A 143 -0.71 14.50 -11.55
N LYS A 144 0.12 14.67 -12.57
CA LYS A 144 1.41 15.38 -12.45
C LYS A 144 1.23 16.83 -11.95
N TYR A 145 0.19 17.52 -12.42
CA TYR A 145 -0.10 18.87 -11.99
C TYR A 145 -0.70 18.90 -10.59
N LEU A 146 -1.62 17.99 -10.30
CA LEU A 146 -2.23 17.87 -8.98
C LEU A 146 -1.20 17.52 -7.89
N LEU A 147 -0.26 16.63 -8.17
CA LEU A 147 0.84 16.30 -7.26
C LEU A 147 1.80 17.46 -7.08
N LYS A 148 2.04 18.25 -8.13
CA LYS A 148 2.85 19.46 -8.02
C LYS A 148 2.20 20.48 -7.09
N ILE A 149 0.90 20.72 -7.25
CA ILE A 149 0.13 21.60 -6.35
C ILE A 149 0.18 21.06 -4.92
N TYR A 150 -0.03 19.77 -4.72
CA TYR A 150 0.00 19.14 -3.41
C TYR A 150 1.34 19.35 -2.67
N ARG A 151 2.46 19.33 -3.38
CA ARG A 151 3.78 19.55 -2.80
C ARG A 151 3.98 20.97 -2.28
N HIS A 152 3.23 21.93 -2.77
CA HIS A 152 3.32 23.34 -2.39
C HIS A 152 2.30 23.75 -1.32
N LEU A 153 1.43 22.83 -0.91
CA LEU A 153 0.50 23.02 0.21
C LEU A 153 1.15 22.58 1.53
#